data_6c06f57154c6334e0401c5b97e3d0971
#
_entry.id   6c06f57154c6334e0401c5b97e3d0971
#
_cell.length_a   1.000
_cell.length_b   1.000
_cell.length_c   1.000
_cell.angle_alpha   90.00
_cell.angle_beta   90.00
_cell.angle_gamma   90.00
#
_symmetry.space_group_name_H-M   'P 1'
#
loop_
_entity.id
_entity.type
_entity.pdbx_description
1 polymer ?
#
loop_
_entity_poly.entity_id
_entity_poly.type
_entity_poly.pdbx_seq_one_letter_code
_entity_poly.pdbx_strand_id
1 'polypeptide(L)'
;MKKKVVSVLLCVAMTATMLLGCSAGSEKSDSKKSSKSESGGTTEMKVDGDATTINVWTFIELHQKFYTEMAKKWNEEHPDKKVKLVLSNMQYDDMHNKLSLALESGKGAPDVVDIELGKFPSFTNGKIGLMDLTDAIAPYKDNIVESRLDIYGKDGKYYGFPTHVGTTVAFYNDDLLKEAGIDYTTIKTWDDFKAAGVKYHEKTGKNFACAETTAQWMVNLM
;
A
#
# COMPACT_ATOMS: atom_id res chain seq x y z
N MET A 1 45.57 -31.77 8.57
CA MET A 1 45.30 -31.07 9.83
C MET A 1 45.50 -29.54 9.74
N LYS A 2 46.51 -29.04 9.03
CA LYS A 2 46.78 -27.56 8.92
C LYS A 2 45.67 -26.72 8.24
N LYS A 3 44.93 -27.26 7.25
CA LYS A 3 43.85 -26.53 6.55
C LYS A 3 42.57 -26.32 7.39
N LYS A 4 42.25 -27.21 8.32
CA LYS A 4 41.08 -27.08 9.21
C LYS A 4 41.33 -26.09 10.35
N VAL A 5 42.54 -25.92 10.79
CA VAL A 5 42.94 -24.95 11.84
C VAL A 5 42.89 -23.51 11.30
N VAL A 6 43.30 -23.32 10.04
CA VAL A 6 43.24 -21.99 9.38
C VAL A 6 41.80 -21.53 9.17
N SER A 7 40.87 -22.46 8.85
CA SER A 7 39.44 -22.10 8.65
C SER A 7 38.77 -21.70 9.94
N VAL A 8 39.07 -22.33 11.07
CA VAL A 8 38.53 -21.97 12.39
C VAL A 8 39.10 -20.63 12.88
N LEU A 9 40.36 -20.34 12.62
CA LEU A 9 40.96 -19.05 12.97
C LEU A 9 40.37 -17.88 12.16
N LEU A 10 39.99 -18.11 10.89
CA LEU A 10 39.36 -17.09 10.06
C LEU A 10 37.93 -16.77 10.53
N CYS A 11 37.18 -17.77 11.01
CA CYS A 11 35.84 -17.55 11.55
C CYS A 11 35.86 -16.77 12.88
N VAL A 12 36.83 -16.99 13.73
CA VAL A 12 36.97 -16.28 15.02
C VAL A 12 37.42 -14.84 14.81
N ALA A 13 38.20 -14.53 13.76
CA ALA A 13 38.60 -13.17 13.43
C ALA A 13 37.43 -12.30 12.91
N MET A 14 36.42 -12.88 12.24
CA MET A 14 35.24 -12.12 11.76
C MET A 14 34.23 -11.81 12.87
N THR A 15 34.19 -12.54 13.96
CA THR A 15 33.29 -12.25 15.08
C THR A 15 33.83 -11.20 16.03
N ALA A 16 35.12 -10.91 16.05
CA ALA A 16 35.74 -9.92 16.93
C ALA A 16 35.63 -8.47 16.41
N THR A 17 35.31 -8.24 15.14
CA THR A 17 35.22 -6.91 14.55
C THR A 17 33.85 -6.23 14.68
N MET A 18 32.84 -6.89 15.19
CA MET A 18 31.48 -6.30 15.38
C MET A 18 31.25 -5.67 16.77
N LEU A 19 32.23 -5.68 17.67
CA LEU A 19 32.06 -5.20 19.05
C LEU A 19 32.79 -3.87 19.38
N LEU A 20 33.40 -3.18 18.42
CA LEU A 20 34.20 -1.97 18.65
C LEU A 20 33.74 -0.73 17.83
N GLY A 21 32.45 -0.56 17.62
CA GLY A 21 31.91 0.55 16.85
C GLY A 21 30.89 1.41 17.60
N CYS A 22 31.18 1.85 18.81
CA CYS A 22 30.41 2.91 19.46
C CYS A 22 31.29 3.64 20.47
N SER A 23 31.96 4.72 20.07
CA SER A 23 32.22 5.92 20.87
C SER A 23 33.08 6.92 20.11
N ALA A 24 32.59 8.13 20.11
CA ALA A 24 33.25 9.43 20.04
C ALA A 24 32.96 10.24 18.75
N GLY A 25 32.47 11.47 18.98
CA GLY A 25 32.54 12.58 18.03
C GLY A 25 31.24 13.38 17.90
N SER A 26 31.00 14.25 18.89
CA SER A 26 30.01 15.32 18.82
C SER A 26 30.44 16.37 17.81
N GLU A 27 29.70 16.59 16.75
CA GLU A 27 29.63 17.89 16.06
C GLU A 27 28.18 18.14 15.62
N LYS A 28 27.66 19.29 16.09
CA LYS A 28 26.36 19.84 15.71
C LYS A 28 26.37 20.23 14.25
N SER A 29 25.52 19.64 13.47
CA SER A 29 25.10 20.16 12.18
C SER A 29 23.58 20.16 12.16
N ASP A 30 22.99 21.34 12.14
CA ASP A 30 21.57 21.56 11.89
C ASP A 30 21.21 21.04 10.50
N SER A 31 20.54 19.91 10.43
CA SER A 31 19.89 19.47 9.20
C SER A 31 18.47 19.04 9.49
N LYS A 32 17.57 19.79 8.91
CA LYS A 32 16.15 19.54 8.60
C LYS A 32 15.61 18.19 9.07
N LYS A 33 14.59 18.31 9.92
CA LYS A 33 13.64 17.28 10.31
C LYS A 33 13.13 16.53 9.08
N SER A 34 13.80 15.45 8.69
CA SER A 34 13.24 14.48 7.78
C SER A 34 12.14 13.74 8.57
N SER A 35 10.96 13.72 8.05
CA SER A 35 9.84 12.94 8.57
C SER A 35 10.31 11.49 8.77
N LYS A 36 10.36 11.07 10.01
CA LYS A 36 10.52 9.67 10.39
C LYS A 36 9.34 8.92 9.79
N SER A 37 9.56 8.15 8.72
CA SER A 37 8.60 7.17 8.29
C SER A 37 8.46 6.18 9.43
N GLU A 38 7.29 6.14 10.06
CA GLU A 38 7.01 5.16 11.08
C GLU A 38 7.11 3.78 10.42
N SER A 39 8.07 2.99 10.89
CA SER A 39 8.20 1.59 10.51
C SER A 39 6.91 0.88 10.90
N GLY A 40 6.25 0.26 9.93
CA GLY A 40 4.98 -0.40 10.10
C GLY A 40 4.96 -1.34 11.31
N GLY A 41 3.94 -1.19 12.15
CA GLY A 41 3.74 -1.96 13.37
C GLY A 41 2.76 -3.11 13.15
N THR A 42 2.86 -4.14 14.00
CA THR A 42 1.82 -5.17 14.11
C THR A 42 0.87 -4.78 15.24
N THR A 43 -0.43 -4.77 14.95
CA THR A 43 -1.51 -4.51 15.91
C THR A 43 -2.37 -5.75 16.04
N GLU A 44 -2.61 -6.20 17.27
CA GLU A 44 -3.50 -7.32 17.56
C GLU A 44 -4.81 -6.82 18.14
N MET A 45 -5.93 -7.24 17.54
CA MET A 45 -7.26 -6.95 18.04
C MET A 45 -7.54 -7.77 19.29
N LYS A 46 -8.05 -7.12 20.35
CA LYS A 46 -8.50 -7.82 21.57
C LYS A 46 -9.91 -8.31 21.37
N VAL A 47 -10.14 -9.58 21.63
CA VAL A 47 -11.46 -10.24 21.54
C VAL A 47 -11.62 -11.16 22.75
N ASP A 48 -12.76 -11.06 23.43
CA ASP A 48 -13.08 -11.92 24.56
C ASP A 48 -13.66 -13.27 24.08
N GLY A 49 -13.19 -14.36 24.68
CA GLY A 49 -13.56 -15.72 24.36
C GLY A 49 -12.81 -16.29 23.16
N ASP A 50 -13.29 -17.43 22.67
CA ASP A 50 -12.69 -18.11 21.51
C ASP A 50 -12.96 -17.33 20.22
N ALA A 51 -11.91 -17.15 19.44
CA ALA A 51 -11.97 -16.45 18.16
C ALA A 51 -10.95 -17.02 17.16
N THR A 52 -11.34 -17.11 15.89
CA THR A 52 -10.41 -17.49 14.82
C THR A 52 -9.43 -16.36 14.56
N THR A 53 -8.14 -16.63 14.66
CA THR A 53 -7.10 -15.64 14.34
C THR A 53 -6.95 -15.54 12.84
N ILE A 54 -6.96 -14.30 12.32
CA ILE A 54 -6.74 -13.97 10.91
C ILE A 54 -5.56 -12.99 10.83
N ASN A 55 -4.48 -13.40 10.16
CA ASN A 55 -3.33 -12.57 9.91
C ASN A 55 -3.56 -11.73 8.65
N VAL A 56 -3.47 -10.41 8.79
CA VAL A 56 -3.74 -9.45 7.70
C VAL A 56 -2.52 -8.60 7.46
N TRP A 57 -2.06 -8.53 6.21
CA TRP A 57 -1.02 -7.60 5.79
C TRP A 57 -1.63 -6.44 5.01
N THR A 58 -1.22 -5.24 5.33
CA THR A 58 -1.61 -4.01 4.63
C THR A 58 -0.42 -3.05 4.53
N PHE A 59 -0.49 -2.10 3.62
CA PHE A 59 0.45 -0.99 3.47
C PHE A 59 -0.21 0.37 3.72
N ILE A 60 -1.49 0.37 4.16
CA ILE A 60 -2.27 1.58 4.41
C ILE A 60 -2.83 1.53 5.84
N GLU A 61 -2.42 2.47 6.70
CA GLU A 61 -2.89 2.55 8.09
C GLU A 61 -4.42 2.69 8.18
N LEU A 62 -5.04 3.41 7.24
CA LEU A 62 -6.49 3.57 7.20
C LEU A 62 -7.21 2.23 7.02
N HIS A 63 -6.64 1.31 6.26
CA HIS A 63 -7.21 -0.04 6.08
C HIS A 63 -7.17 -0.85 7.37
N GLN A 64 -6.14 -0.70 8.22
CA GLN A 64 -6.14 -1.35 9.54
C GLN A 64 -7.34 -0.95 10.39
N LYS A 65 -7.67 0.36 10.40
CA LYS A 65 -8.83 0.88 11.13
C LYS A 65 -10.12 0.29 10.55
N PHE A 66 -10.27 0.31 9.24
CA PHE A 66 -11.42 -0.25 8.55
C PHE A 66 -11.61 -1.74 8.87
N TYR A 67 -10.58 -2.57 8.72
CA TYR A 67 -10.68 -4.01 9.01
C TYR A 67 -11.01 -4.28 10.48
N THR A 68 -10.42 -3.50 11.40
CA THR A 68 -10.71 -3.63 12.84
C THR A 68 -12.18 -3.34 13.14
N GLU A 69 -12.75 -2.28 12.58
CA GLU A 69 -14.16 -1.94 12.77
C GLU A 69 -15.09 -2.97 12.13
N MET A 70 -14.76 -3.48 10.95
CA MET A 70 -15.53 -4.53 10.30
C MET A 70 -15.49 -5.85 11.08
N ALA A 71 -14.35 -6.21 11.64
CA ALA A 71 -14.23 -7.41 12.49
C ALA A 71 -15.01 -7.28 13.80
N LYS A 72 -15.07 -6.09 14.41
CA LYS A 72 -15.93 -5.84 15.58
C LYS A 72 -17.40 -6.06 15.23
N LYS A 73 -17.86 -5.44 14.14
CA LYS A 73 -19.23 -5.59 13.66
C LYS A 73 -19.57 -7.06 13.36
N TRP A 74 -18.66 -7.77 12.68
CA TRP A 74 -18.80 -9.21 12.46
C TRP A 74 -18.99 -9.99 13.77
N ASN A 75 -18.16 -9.70 14.77
CA ASN A 75 -18.20 -10.39 16.06
C ASN A 75 -19.49 -10.12 16.86
N GLU A 76 -20.08 -8.92 16.69
CA GLU A 76 -21.38 -8.57 17.26
C GLU A 76 -22.52 -9.35 16.59
N GLU A 77 -22.47 -9.46 15.27
CA GLU A 77 -23.49 -10.15 14.46
C GLU A 77 -23.35 -11.69 14.51
N HIS A 78 -22.12 -12.20 14.79
CA HIS A 78 -21.77 -13.62 14.75
C HIS A 78 -21.00 -14.05 16.00
N PRO A 79 -21.63 -14.05 17.18
CA PRO A 79 -20.95 -14.34 18.45
C PRO A 79 -20.40 -15.77 18.57
N ASP A 80 -20.91 -16.69 17.75
CA ASP A 80 -20.47 -18.09 17.62
C ASP A 80 -19.29 -18.28 16.62
N LYS A 81 -18.95 -17.27 15.84
CA LYS A 81 -17.90 -17.30 14.80
C LYS A 81 -16.99 -16.08 14.86
N LYS A 82 -16.58 -15.72 16.06
CA LYS A 82 -15.73 -14.53 16.26
C LYS A 82 -14.39 -14.66 15.54
N VAL A 83 -13.91 -13.53 15.06
CA VAL A 83 -12.57 -13.39 14.45
C VAL A 83 -11.72 -12.42 15.26
N LYS A 84 -10.43 -12.69 15.30
CA LYS A 84 -9.41 -11.83 15.90
C LYS A 84 -8.37 -11.50 14.83
N LEU A 85 -8.21 -10.22 14.51
CA LEU A 85 -7.25 -9.79 13.51
C LEU A 85 -5.87 -9.53 14.13
N VAL A 86 -4.84 -10.02 13.45
CA VAL A 86 -3.43 -9.65 13.65
C VAL A 86 -2.99 -8.88 12.41
N LEU A 87 -2.96 -7.56 12.52
CA LEU A 87 -2.77 -6.63 11.44
C LEU A 87 -1.32 -6.17 11.39
N SER A 88 -0.61 -6.46 10.31
CA SER A 88 0.76 -5.97 10.07
C SER A 88 0.73 -4.90 8.97
N ASN A 89 1.09 -3.66 9.34
CA ASN A 89 1.29 -2.58 8.39
C ASN A 89 2.76 -2.53 7.98
N MET A 90 3.04 -2.52 6.69
CA MET A 90 4.39 -2.52 6.12
C MET A 90 4.49 -1.45 5.03
N GLN A 91 5.72 -1.05 4.70
CA GLN A 91 5.93 -0.20 3.54
C GLN A 91 5.44 -0.91 2.26
N TYR A 92 4.95 -0.12 1.31
CA TYR A 92 4.30 -0.60 0.08
C TYR A 92 5.12 -1.66 -0.67
N ASP A 93 6.36 -1.34 -1.01
CA ASP A 93 7.21 -2.27 -1.77
C ASP A 93 7.67 -3.46 -0.92
N ASP A 94 7.99 -3.24 0.35
CA ASP A 94 8.43 -4.30 1.26
C ASP A 94 7.33 -5.36 1.45
N MET A 95 6.07 -4.93 1.60
CA MET A 95 4.94 -5.85 1.75
C MET A 95 4.75 -6.70 0.49
N HIS A 96 4.72 -6.09 -0.69
CA HIS A 96 4.50 -6.81 -1.95
C HIS A 96 5.67 -7.77 -2.27
N ASN A 97 6.92 -7.36 -2.02
CA ASN A 97 8.10 -8.21 -2.17
C ASN A 97 8.07 -9.40 -1.21
N LYS A 98 7.73 -9.15 0.07
CA LYS A 98 7.58 -10.20 1.08
C LYS A 98 6.47 -11.18 0.72
N LEU A 99 5.33 -10.69 0.20
CA LEU A 99 4.25 -11.54 -0.28
C LEU A 99 4.70 -12.44 -1.42
N SER A 100 5.40 -11.89 -2.42
CA SER A 100 5.93 -12.66 -3.55
C SER A 100 6.79 -13.83 -3.06
N LEU A 101 7.75 -13.54 -2.18
CA LEU A 101 8.63 -14.58 -1.61
C LEU A 101 7.86 -15.63 -0.79
N ALA A 102 6.84 -15.20 -0.03
CA ALA A 102 6.01 -16.10 0.76
C ALA A 102 5.18 -17.04 -0.12
N LEU A 103 4.57 -16.52 -1.19
CA LEU A 103 3.80 -17.33 -2.15
C LEU A 103 4.70 -18.29 -2.94
N GLU A 104 5.89 -17.85 -3.38
CA GLU A 104 6.86 -18.68 -4.08
C GLU A 104 7.37 -19.83 -3.21
N SER A 105 7.70 -19.54 -1.94
CA SER A 105 8.19 -20.55 -0.99
C SER A 105 7.08 -21.44 -0.42
N GLY A 106 5.82 -21.05 -0.56
CA GLY A 106 4.66 -21.70 0.05
C GLY A 106 4.62 -21.59 1.58
N LYS A 107 5.33 -20.61 2.18
CA LYS A 107 5.44 -20.44 3.63
C LYS A 107 5.38 -18.96 4.04
N GLY A 108 4.69 -18.69 5.13
CA GLY A 108 4.71 -17.38 5.79
C GLY A 108 3.84 -16.31 5.12
N ALA A 109 2.99 -16.70 4.16
CA ALA A 109 1.94 -15.80 3.66
C ALA A 109 0.89 -15.53 4.76
N PRO A 110 0.26 -14.36 4.77
CA PRO A 110 -0.87 -14.08 5.66
C PRO A 110 -2.14 -14.77 5.16
N ASP A 111 -3.19 -14.76 5.99
CA ASP A 111 -4.52 -15.24 5.59
C ASP A 111 -5.20 -14.28 4.62
N VAL A 112 -5.00 -12.96 4.83
CA VAL A 112 -5.52 -11.88 3.99
C VAL A 112 -4.43 -10.85 3.75
N VAL A 113 -4.39 -10.28 2.55
CA VAL A 113 -3.42 -9.24 2.19
C VAL A 113 -4.02 -8.20 1.26
N ASP A 114 -3.70 -6.94 1.48
CA ASP A 114 -3.98 -5.88 0.53
C ASP A 114 -2.97 -5.94 -0.62
N ILE A 115 -3.45 -6.10 -1.84
CA ILE A 115 -2.63 -6.03 -3.04
C ILE A 115 -3.07 -4.82 -3.85
N GLU A 116 -2.13 -3.90 -4.08
CA GLU A 116 -2.41 -2.73 -4.91
C GLU A 116 -2.68 -3.15 -6.36
N LEU A 117 -3.61 -2.47 -7.02
CA LEU A 117 -4.12 -2.85 -8.34
C LEU A 117 -3.02 -2.97 -9.41
N GLY A 118 -2.01 -2.10 -9.42
CA GLY A 118 -0.89 -2.14 -10.36
C GLY A 118 0.11 -3.27 -10.07
N LYS A 119 0.16 -3.78 -8.83
CA LYS A 119 0.98 -4.94 -8.44
C LYS A 119 0.26 -6.27 -8.67
N PHE A 120 -1.08 -6.28 -8.69
CA PHE A 120 -1.88 -7.50 -8.78
C PHE A 120 -1.52 -8.41 -9.97
N PRO A 121 -1.29 -7.90 -11.20
CA PRO A 121 -0.92 -8.75 -12.33
C PRO A 121 0.33 -9.61 -12.09
N SER A 122 1.27 -9.16 -11.26
CA SER A 122 2.48 -9.93 -10.96
C SER A 122 2.20 -11.21 -10.14
N PHE A 123 1.10 -11.23 -9.38
CA PHE A 123 0.67 -12.38 -8.57
C PHE A 123 -0.21 -13.37 -9.34
N THR A 124 -0.66 -13.01 -10.54
CA THR A 124 -1.47 -13.86 -11.43
C THR A 124 -0.71 -14.29 -12.68
N ASN A 125 0.59 -13.99 -12.76
CA ASN A 125 1.45 -14.41 -13.85
C ASN A 125 2.12 -15.77 -13.49
N GLY A 126 1.89 -16.80 -14.29
CA GLY A 126 2.39 -18.15 -14.01
C GLY A 126 1.54 -18.92 -13.00
N LYS A 127 2.18 -19.55 -12.01
CA LYS A 127 1.46 -20.29 -10.94
C LYS A 127 0.86 -19.32 -9.95
N ILE A 128 -0.47 -19.26 -9.89
CA ILE A 128 -1.20 -18.39 -8.96
C ILE A 128 -1.18 -19.02 -7.57
N GLY A 129 -0.61 -18.30 -6.61
CA GLY A 129 -0.58 -18.68 -5.19
C GLY A 129 -1.74 -18.10 -4.37
N LEU A 130 -2.60 -17.29 -4.99
CA LEU A 130 -3.78 -16.71 -4.34
C LEU A 130 -4.97 -17.67 -4.39
N MET A 131 -5.85 -17.54 -3.40
CA MET A 131 -7.09 -18.33 -3.34
C MET A 131 -8.07 -17.88 -4.43
N ASP A 132 -8.71 -18.85 -5.09
CA ASP A 132 -9.85 -18.60 -5.99
C ASP A 132 -11.07 -18.20 -5.14
N LEU A 133 -11.56 -16.99 -5.33
CA LEU A 133 -12.67 -16.40 -4.61
C LEU A 133 -13.96 -16.35 -5.44
N THR A 134 -13.99 -16.96 -6.62
CA THR A 134 -15.09 -16.85 -7.59
C THR A 134 -16.44 -17.21 -6.96
N ASP A 135 -16.52 -18.36 -6.30
CA ASP A 135 -17.75 -18.81 -5.66
C ASP A 135 -18.14 -17.96 -4.44
N ALA A 136 -17.15 -17.48 -3.69
CA ALA A 136 -17.37 -16.61 -2.53
C ALA A 136 -17.88 -15.22 -2.93
N ILE A 137 -17.46 -14.72 -4.09
CA ILE A 137 -17.88 -13.42 -4.64
C ILE A 137 -19.25 -13.50 -5.32
N ALA A 138 -19.60 -14.63 -5.91
CA ALA A 138 -20.80 -14.79 -6.73
C ALA A 138 -22.10 -14.22 -6.10
N PRO A 139 -22.41 -14.43 -4.81
CA PRO A 139 -23.60 -13.86 -4.19
C PRO A 139 -23.63 -12.34 -4.07
N TYR A 140 -22.47 -11.70 -4.18
CA TYR A 140 -22.28 -10.26 -3.97
C TYR A 140 -21.96 -9.51 -5.26
N LYS A 141 -21.81 -10.21 -6.39
CA LYS A 141 -21.30 -9.64 -7.64
C LYS A 141 -22.11 -8.44 -8.12
N ASP A 142 -23.42 -8.49 -8.01
CA ASP A 142 -24.32 -7.41 -8.43
C ASP A 142 -24.18 -6.13 -7.56
N ASN A 143 -23.57 -6.24 -6.39
CA ASN A 143 -23.30 -5.12 -5.48
C ASN A 143 -21.89 -4.53 -5.66
N ILE A 144 -21.09 -5.08 -6.56
CA ILE A 144 -19.71 -4.67 -6.81
C ILE A 144 -19.63 -3.98 -8.17
N VAL A 145 -18.90 -2.87 -8.25
CA VAL A 145 -18.63 -2.22 -9.54
C VAL A 145 -17.78 -3.17 -10.39
N GLU A 146 -18.35 -3.66 -11.49
CA GLU A 146 -17.78 -4.71 -12.33
C GLU A 146 -16.34 -4.38 -12.78
N SER A 147 -16.10 -3.17 -13.28
CA SER A 147 -14.76 -2.73 -13.69
C SER A 147 -13.71 -2.74 -12.57
N ARG A 148 -14.14 -2.68 -11.30
CA ARG A 148 -13.25 -2.81 -10.14
C ARG A 148 -12.98 -4.28 -9.80
N LEU A 149 -13.96 -5.14 -9.99
CA LEU A 149 -13.80 -6.57 -9.77
C LEU A 149 -12.91 -7.21 -10.85
N ASP A 150 -13.06 -6.79 -12.10
CA ASP A 150 -12.33 -7.34 -13.25
C ASP A 150 -10.81 -7.17 -13.12
N ILE A 151 -10.36 -6.12 -12.43
CA ILE A 151 -8.92 -5.90 -12.13
C ILE A 151 -8.32 -7.11 -11.41
N TYR A 152 -9.10 -7.78 -10.54
CA TYR A 152 -8.70 -8.93 -9.74
C TYR A 152 -9.08 -10.26 -10.37
N GLY A 153 -9.45 -10.23 -11.66
CA GLY A 153 -9.81 -11.39 -12.46
C GLY A 153 -8.64 -11.93 -13.29
N LYS A 154 -8.61 -13.26 -13.49
CA LYS A 154 -7.70 -13.93 -14.41
C LYS A 154 -8.34 -15.23 -14.90
N ASP A 155 -8.40 -15.41 -16.22
CA ASP A 155 -8.93 -16.64 -16.86
C ASP A 155 -10.32 -17.05 -16.36
N GLY A 156 -11.23 -16.08 -16.19
CA GLY A 156 -12.60 -16.27 -15.73
C GLY A 156 -12.77 -16.52 -14.23
N LYS A 157 -11.72 -16.37 -13.43
CA LYS A 157 -11.70 -16.51 -11.98
C LYS A 157 -11.30 -15.23 -11.29
N TYR A 158 -11.77 -15.03 -10.05
CA TYR A 158 -11.42 -13.89 -9.23
C TYR A 158 -10.51 -14.30 -8.08
N TYR A 159 -9.41 -13.58 -7.89
CA TYR A 159 -8.39 -13.85 -6.85
C TYR A 159 -8.24 -12.69 -5.86
N GLY A 160 -9.10 -11.70 -5.95
CA GLY A 160 -9.16 -10.57 -5.04
C GLY A 160 -10.54 -9.93 -5.02
N PHE A 161 -10.79 -9.16 -3.97
CA PHE A 161 -12.01 -8.43 -3.75
C PHE A 161 -11.69 -6.94 -3.60
N PRO A 162 -12.33 -6.02 -4.38
CA PRO A 162 -12.05 -4.61 -4.28
C PRO A 162 -12.56 -4.03 -2.96
N THR A 163 -11.72 -3.28 -2.25
CA THR A 163 -12.06 -2.67 -0.95
C THR A 163 -12.69 -1.28 -1.10
N HIS A 164 -12.49 -0.63 -2.24
CA HIS A 164 -13.04 0.71 -2.49
C HIS A 164 -13.22 1.00 -3.97
N VAL A 165 -14.03 2.01 -4.26
CA VAL A 165 -14.16 2.62 -5.58
C VAL A 165 -13.64 4.04 -5.48
N GLY A 166 -12.72 4.39 -6.36
CA GLY A 166 -12.20 5.74 -6.52
C GLY A 166 -12.50 6.30 -7.90
N THR A 167 -12.57 7.61 -8.00
CA THR A 167 -12.61 8.31 -9.28
C THR A 167 -11.51 9.35 -9.33
N THR A 168 -11.04 9.65 -10.54
CA THR A 168 -10.10 10.76 -10.74
C THR A 168 -10.87 12.07 -10.72
N VAL A 169 -10.40 13.00 -9.91
CA VAL A 169 -11.00 14.34 -9.79
C VAL A 169 -9.90 15.40 -9.77
N ALA A 170 -10.22 16.57 -10.27
CA ALA A 170 -9.36 17.76 -10.14
C ALA A 170 -9.79 18.57 -8.93
N PHE A 171 -8.84 18.86 -8.05
CA PHE A 171 -9.04 19.79 -6.93
C PHE A 171 -8.45 21.15 -7.31
N TYR A 172 -9.26 22.18 -7.23
CA TYR A 172 -8.85 23.55 -7.49
C TYR A 172 -8.78 24.36 -6.20
N ASN A 173 -7.71 25.13 -6.01
CA ASN A 173 -7.66 26.15 -4.96
C ASN A 173 -8.41 27.39 -5.46
N ASP A 174 -9.65 27.55 -5.01
CA ASP A 174 -10.58 28.57 -5.47
C ASP A 174 -10.05 30.01 -5.22
N ASP A 175 -9.41 30.24 -4.08
CA ASP A 175 -8.89 31.58 -3.74
C ASP A 175 -7.76 31.98 -4.71
N LEU A 176 -6.80 31.08 -4.96
CA LEU A 176 -5.72 31.34 -5.89
C LEU A 176 -6.20 31.54 -7.34
N LEU A 177 -7.23 30.81 -7.75
CA LEU A 177 -7.79 30.97 -9.09
C LEU A 177 -8.57 32.28 -9.24
N LYS A 178 -9.33 32.68 -8.23
CA LYS A 178 -10.02 33.98 -8.20
C LYS A 178 -9.03 35.15 -8.25
N GLU A 179 -7.92 35.11 -7.50
CA GLU A 179 -6.86 36.11 -7.58
C GLU A 179 -6.27 36.20 -8.99
N ALA A 180 -6.18 35.08 -9.69
CA ALA A 180 -5.76 35.02 -11.07
C ALA A 180 -6.86 35.39 -12.09
N GLY A 181 -8.10 35.59 -11.63
CA GLY A 181 -9.26 35.88 -12.49
C GLY A 181 -9.68 34.68 -13.33
N ILE A 182 -9.54 33.46 -12.77
CA ILE A 182 -9.90 32.19 -13.42
C ILE A 182 -11.10 31.61 -12.68
N ASP A 183 -12.15 31.32 -13.45
CA ASP A 183 -13.30 30.54 -12.97
C ASP A 183 -13.12 29.08 -13.35
N TYR A 184 -12.82 28.21 -12.36
CA TYR A 184 -12.60 26.77 -12.61
C TYR A 184 -13.85 26.06 -13.13
N THR A 185 -15.03 26.62 -12.91
CA THR A 185 -16.29 26.02 -13.40
C THR A 185 -16.39 26.05 -14.93
N THR A 186 -15.59 26.89 -15.59
CA THR A 186 -15.51 26.98 -17.05
C THR A 186 -14.55 25.98 -17.67
N ILE A 187 -13.70 25.31 -16.86
CA ILE A 187 -12.73 24.31 -17.35
C ILE A 187 -13.47 22.98 -17.58
N LYS A 188 -13.72 22.64 -18.85
CA LYS A 188 -14.47 21.43 -19.24
C LYS A 188 -13.65 20.49 -20.09
N THR A 189 -12.61 21.00 -20.76
CA THR A 189 -11.76 20.28 -21.68
C THR A 189 -10.28 20.44 -21.30
N TRP A 190 -9.42 19.63 -21.88
CA TRP A 190 -7.98 19.79 -21.73
C TRP A 190 -7.44 21.11 -22.33
N ASP A 191 -8.10 21.62 -23.37
CA ASP A 191 -7.77 22.94 -23.94
C ASP A 191 -8.13 24.06 -22.97
N ASP A 192 -9.28 24.00 -22.28
CA ASP A 192 -9.64 24.95 -21.25
C ASP A 192 -8.65 24.89 -20.07
N PHE A 193 -8.27 23.68 -19.66
CA PHE A 193 -7.28 23.48 -18.60
C PHE A 193 -5.92 24.09 -18.96
N LYS A 194 -5.46 23.86 -20.18
CA LYS A 194 -4.22 24.45 -20.72
C LYS A 194 -4.33 25.99 -20.77
N ALA A 195 -5.41 26.52 -21.26
CA ALA A 195 -5.62 27.98 -21.35
C ALA A 195 -5.64 28.63 -19.95
N ALA A 196 -6.31 27.99 -18.98
CA ALA A 196 -6.29 28.42 -17.59
C ALA A 196 -4.87 28.39 -17.00
N GLY A 197 -4.10 27.33 -17.31
CA GLY A 197 -2.71 27.20 -16.86
C GLY A 197 -1.79 28.30 -17.40
N VAL A 198 -1.90 28.62 -18.69
CA VAL A 198 -1.16 29.73 -19.30
C VAL A 198 -1.50 31.07 -18.63
N LYS A 199 -2.79 31.36 -18.50
CA LYS A 199 -3.28 32.60 -17.86
C LYS A 199 -2.80 32.70 -16.40
N TYR A 200 -2.82 31.61 -15.65
CA TYR A 200 -2.35 31.57 -14.27
C TYR A 200 -0.85 31.88 -14.18
N HIS A 201 -0.07 31.22 -15.04
CA HIS A 201 1.37 31.43 -15.08
C HIS A 201 1.75 32.86 -15.47
N GLU A 202 1.15 33.42 -16.51
CA GLU A 202 1.36 34.80 -16.94
C GLU A 202 1.08 35.81 -15.82
N LYS A 203 0.02 35.56 -15.04
CA LYS A 203 -0.37 36.48 -13.97
C LYS A 203 0.44 36.33 -12.68
N THR A 204 0.87 35.13 -12.34
CA THR A 204 1.47 34.80 -11.02
C THR A 204 2.93 34.41 -11.06
N GLY A 205 3.46 34.03 -12.23
CA GLY A 205 4.77 33.42 -12.40
C GLY A 205 4.87 32.00 -11.81
N LYS A 206 3.77 31.41 -11.33
CA LYS A 206 3.74 30.09 -10.69
C LYS A 206 3.17 29.02 -11.60
N ASN A 207 3.45 27.75 -11.29
CA ASN A 207 2.87 26.62 -11.99
C ASN A 207 1.40 26.44 -11.57
N PHE A 208 0.54 26.17 -12.56
CA PHE A 208 -0.89 25.92 -12.36
C PHE A 208 -1.17 24.52 -11.80
N ALA A 209 -0.41 23.55 -12.26
CA ALA A 209 -0.53 22.16 -11.84
C ALA A 209 0.86 21.54 -11.65
N CYS A 210 0.91 20.44 -10.94
CA CYS A 210 2.10 19.59 -10.84
C CYS A 210 1.74 18.17 -11.30
N ALA A 211 2.74 17.47 -11.86
CA ALA A 211 2.65 16.07 -12.21
C ALA A 211 3.89 15.36 -11.68
N GLU A 212 3.73 14.10 -11.32
CA GLU A 212 4.88 13.28 -10.96
C GLU A 212 5.68 12.87 -12.20
N THR A 213 6.98 12.63 -12.01
CA THR A 213 7.89 12.30 -13.11
C THR A 213 7.73 10.89 -13.65
N THR A 214 7.09 10.00 -12.90
CA THR A 214 6.82 8.61 -13.30
C THR A 214 5.69 8.50 -14.33
N ALA A 215 4.91 9.55 -14.53
CA ALA A 215 3.73 9.61 -15.41
C ALA A 215 2.64 8.57 -15.10
N GLN A 216 2.77 7.76 -14.05
CA GLN A 216 1.81 6.70 -13.72
C GLN A 216 0.40 7.25 -13.50
N TRP A 217 0.27 8.36 -12.77
CA TRP A 217 -1.02 8.98 -12.50
C TRP A 217 -1.55 9.82 -13.66
N MET A 218 -0.65 10.31 -14.52
CA MET A 218 -1.05 11.07 -15.70
C MET A 218 -1.82 10.20 -16.71
N VAL A 219 -1.45 8.93 -16.85
CA VAL A 219 -2.18 7.99 -17.72
C VAL A 219 -3.62 7.77 -17.25
N ASN A 220 -3.86 7.85 -15.95
CA ASN A 220 -5.21 7.72 -15.38
C ASN A 220 -6.10 8.96 -15.63
N LEU A 221 -5.51 10.08 -16.07
CA LEU A 221 -6.22 11.33 -16.38
C LEU A 221 -6.56 11.45 -17.86
N MET A 222 -5.94 10.64 -18.71
CA MET A 222 -6.16 10.62 -20.17
C MET A 222 -7.24 9.63 -20.58
#